data_9d99ff142f2754a642adf4d171696875
#
_entry.id   9d99ff142f2754a642adf4d171696875
#
_cell.length_a   1.000
_cell.length_b   1.000
_cell.length_c   1.000
_cell.angle_alpha   90.00
_cell.angle_beta   90.00
_cell.angle_gamma   90.00
#
_symmetry.space_group_name_H-M   'P 1'
#
loop_
_entity.id
_entity.type
_entity.pdbx_description
1 polymer ?
#
loop_
_entity_poly.entity_id
_entity_poly.type
_entity_poly.pdbx_seq_one_letter_code
_entity_poly.pdbx_strand_id
1 'polypeptide(L)'
;MYRCSLSWPIGHEAVPGKVIGYYGTNTLSSIPPAEHTLALELASHVDAFFTPIYNFDDIRANWDKRAQAEARALDAKKPVYFFLWPQYHVGSARALRYVIGDYWRFQLETSRHYANGVVLWGPDKYVWDDRTGWWAATQQFAASLQAAKDPGR
;
A
#
# COMPACT_ATOMS: atom_id res chain seq x y z
N MET A 1 -30.03 8.22 -12.60
CA MET A 1 -29.63 7.45 -11.40
C MET A 1 -29.26 6.04 -11.87
N TYR A 2 -28.00 5.84 -12.23
CA TYR A 2 -27.51 4.53 -12.72
C TYR A 2 -27.19 3.67 -11.50
N ARG A 3 -28.00 2.66 -11.21
CA ARG A 3 -27.61 1.56 -10.33
C ARG A 3 -26.60 0.70 -11.07
N CYS A 4 -25.33 0.87 -10.78
CA CYS A 4 -24.32 -0.11 -11.13
C CYS A 4 -24.50 -1.30 -10.16
N SER A 5 -25.30 -2.29 -10.54
CA SER A 5 -25.30 -3.59 -9.87
C SER A 5 -24.04 -4.32 -10.29
N LEU A 6 -22.95 -4.07 -9.59
CA LEU A 6 -21.74 -4.89 -9.71
C LEU A 6 -22.05 -6.24 -9.07
N SER A 7 -22.31 -7.24 -9.92
CA SER A 7 -22.38 -8.62 -9.48
C SER A 7 -20.96 -9.11 -9.16
N TRP A 8 -20.62 -9.12 -7.90
CA TRP A 8 -19.29 -9.44 -7.34
C TRP A 8 -18.83 -10.92 -7.38
N PRO A 9 -19.60 -11.95 -7.79
CA PRO A 9 -19.04 -13.29 -8.00
C PRO A 9 -17.94 -13.35 -9.06
N ILE A 10 -17.95 -12.38 -9.99
CA ILE A 10 -17.09 -12.38 -11.20
C ILE A 10 -15.58 -12.44 -10.89
N GLY A 11 -15.12 -11.83 -9.81
CA GLY A 11 -13.69 -11.80 -9.48
C GLY A 11 -13.12 -13.17 -9.15
N HIS A 12 -13.74 -13.89 -8.20
CA HIS A 12 -13.27 -15.21 -7.77
C HIS A 12 -13.52 -16.28 -8.81
N GLU A 13 -14.59 -16.17 -9.60
CA GLU A 13 -14.87 -17.08 -10.73
C GLU A 13 -13.84 -16.89 -11.85
N ALA A 14 -13.45 -15.66 -12.15
CA ALA A 14 -12.47 -15.34 -13.21
C ALA A 14 -11.04 -15.73 -12.85
N VAL A 15 -10.67 -15.69 -11.57
CA VAL A 15 -9.30 -15.93 -11.07
C VAL A 15 -9.32 -16.81 -9.80
N PRO A 16 -9.72 -18.09 -9.91
CA PRO A 16 -9.89 -18.96 -8.76
C PRO A 16 -8.57 -19.12 -7.98
N GLY A 17 -8.67 -19.06 -6.64
CA GLY A 17 -7.53 -19.21 -5.74
C GLY A 17 -6.59 -17.98 -5.66
N LYS A 18 -6.96 -16.85 -6.27
CA LYS A 18 -6.22 -15.60 -6.14
C LYS A 18 -6.85 -14.72 -5.06
N VAL A 19 -5.99 -13.94 -4.40
CA VAL A 19 -6.41 -12.88 -3.47
C VAL A 19 -6.94 -11.70 -4.29
N ILE A 20 -8.19 -11.35 -4.06
CA ILE A 20 -8.83 -10.20 -4.70
C ILE A 20 -8.89 -9.08 -3.68
N GLY A 21 -8.47 -7.89 -4.08
CA GLY A 21 -8.47 -6.76 -3.18
C GLY A 21 -8.92 -5.47 -3.82
N TYR A 22 -9.34 -4.54 -2.96
CA TYR A 22 -9.67 -3.18 -3.34
C TYR A 22 -8.41 -2.31 -3.20
N TYR A 23 -8.13 -1.54 -4.24
CA TYR A 23 -7.10 -0.51 -4.22
C TYR A 23 -7.72 0.84 -3.87
N GLY A 24 -7.29 1.44 -2.78
CA GLY A 24 -7.77 2.76 -2.37
C GLY A 24 -7.67 2.98 -0.87
N THR A 25 -8.40 3.99 -0.38
CA THR A 25 -8.51 4.31 1.03
C THR A 25 -9.25 3.22 1.80
N ASN A 26 -8.71 2.80 2.94
CA ASN A 26 -9.23 1.70 3.75
C ASN A 26 -9.86 2.15 5.07
N THR A 27 -10.01 3.45 5.30
CA THR A 27 -10.55 3.97 6.55
C THR A 27 -11.80 4.79 6.33
N LEU A 28 -12.82 4.59 7.16
CA LEU A 28 -14.08 5.37 7.09
C LEU A 28 -13.84 6.87 7.26
N SER A 29 -12.81 7.26 8.02
CA SER A 29 -12.48 8.68 8.21
C SER A 29 -12.04 9.40 6.93
N SER A 30 -11.60 8.64 5.94
CA SER A 30 -11.17 9.15 4.62
C SER A 30 -12.25 9.04 3.55
N ILE A 31 -13.42 8.49 3.90
CA ILE A 31 -14.56 8.28 3.01
C ILE A 31 -15.71 9.20 3.44
N PRO A 32 -16.39 9.88 2.51
CA PRO A 32 -17.55 10.68 2.84
C PRO A 32 -18.63 9.84 3.56
N PRO A 33 -19.28 10.33 4.63
CA PRO A 33 -20.29 9.58 5.39
C PRO A 33 -21.40 8.96 4.53
N ALA A 34 -21.80 9.64 3.45
CA ALA A 34 -22.81 9.13 2.52
C ALA A 34 -22.38 7.85 1.77
N GLU A 35 -21.10 7.57 1.74
CA GLU A 35 -20.50 6.41 1.03
C GLU A 35 -20.09 5.27 1.98
N HIS A 36 -20.23 5.45 3.31
CA HIS A 36 -19.80 4.45 4.29
C HIS A 36 -20.47 3.09 4.08
N THR A 37 -21.77 3.06 3.80
CA THR A 37 -22.50 1.80 3.56
C THR A 37 -21.93 1.06 2.36
N LEU A 38 -21.67 1.77 1.25
CA LEU A 38 -21.08 1.19 0.05
C LEU A 38 -19.65 0.69 0.31
N ALA A 39 -18.86 1.45 1.07
CA ALA A 39 -17.49 1.07 1.43
C ALA A 39 -17.46 -0.23 2.27
N LEU A 40 -18.37 -0.36 3.24
CA LEU A 40 -18.50 -1.56 4.06
C LEU A 40 -19.00 -2.76 3.25
N GLU A 41 -19.94 -2.53 2.34
CA GLU A 41 -20.40 -3.56 1.40
C GLU A 41 -19.25 -4.03 0.52
N LEU A 42 -18.49 -3.12 -0.10
CA LEU A 42 -17.30 -3.45 -0.87
C LEU A 42 -16.27 -4.23 -0.03
N ALA A 43 -16.02 -3.77 1.20
CA ALA A 43 -15.11 -4.44 2.11
C ALA A 43 -15.51 -5.89 2.40
N SER A 44 -16.79 -6.22 2.40
CA SER A 44 -17.28 -7.58 2.64
C SER A 44 -16.94 -8.55 1.50
N HIS A 45 -16.75 -8.03 0.29
CA HIS A 45 -16.55 -8.82 -0.94
C HIS A 45 -15.08 -8.98 -1.38
N VAL A 46 -14.12 -8.37 -0.69
CA VAL A 46 -12.69 -8.48 -1.00
C VAL A 46 -11.97 -9.35 0.01
N ASP A 47 -10.84 -9.94 -0.37
CA ASP A 47 -9.99 -10.74 0.52
C ASP A 47 -8.94 -9.88 1.25
N ALA A 48 -8.58 -8.74 0.67
CA ALA A 48 -7.51 -7.87 1.16
C ALA A 48 -7.75 -6.41 0.78
N PHE A 49 -7.05 -5.52 1.48
CA PHE A 49 -7.01 -4.10 1.15
C PHE A 49 -5.61 -3.73 0.63
N PHE A 50 -5.58 -2.95 -0.44
CA PHE A 50 -4.37 -2.44 -1.06
C PHE A 50 -4.38 -0.92 -1.01
N THR A 51 -3.75 -0.35 0.03
CA THR A 51 -3.84 1.08 0.28
C THR A 51 -2.62 1.85 -0.21
N PRO A 52 -2.81 2.94 -0.98
CA PRO A 52 -1.70 3.77 -1.42
C PRO A 52 -1.22 4.69 -0.29
N ILE A 53 0.04 4.53 0.12
CA ILE A 53 0.71 5.46 1.04
C ILE A 53 1.83 6.16 0.29
N TYR A 54 1.46 7.20 -0.46
CA TYR A 54 2.40 7.94 -1.29
C TYR A 54 3.07 9.09 -0.55
N ASN A 55 4.22 9.50 -1.08
CA ASN A 55 5.06 10.54 -0.50
C ASN A 55 4.65 11.93 -0.98
N PHE A 56 4.19 12.77 -0.06
CA PHE A 56 3.94 14.20 -0.32
C PHE A 56 5.02 15.07 0.31
N ASP A 57 5.60 14.63 1.41
CA ASP A 57 6.72 15.25 2.13
C ASP A 57 7.68 14.16 2.64
N ASP A 58 8.73 14.53 3.38
CA ASP A 58 9.68 13.64 4.04
C ASP A 58 9.60 13.72 5.58
N ILE A 59 8.45 14.12 6.10
CA ILE A 59 8.21 14.20 7.54
C ILE A 59 7.81 12.81 8.05
N ARG A 60 8.75 12.12 8.73
CA ARG A 60 8.56 10.76 9.24
C ARG A 60 7.30 10.62 10.11
N ALA A 61 7.05 11.60 10.99
CA ALA A 61 5.89 11.57 11.88
C ALA A 61 4.55 11.63 11.12
N ASN A 62 4.48 12.40 10.02
CA ASN A 62 3.28 12.46 9.17
C ASN A 62 3.04 11.13 8.48
N TRP A 63 4.11 10.54 7.94
CA TRP A 63 4.02 9.27 7.24
C TRP A 63 3.64 8.13 8.20
N ASP A 64 4.27 8.05 9.38
CA ASP A 64 3.96 7.07 10.42
C ASP A 64 2.50 7.16 10.88
N LYS A 65 2.01 8.35 11.16
CA LYS A 65 0.61 8.59 11.51
C LYS A 65 -0.37 8.11 10.42
N ARG A 66 -0.03 8.35 9.15
CA ARG A 66 -0.84 7.85 8.03
C ARG A 66 -0.79 6.34 7.94
N ALA A 67 0.39 5.72 8.02
CA ALA A 67 0.55 4.29 8.00
C ALA A 67 -0.27 3.60 9.11
N GLN A 68 -0.21 4.13 10.33
CA GLN A 68 -1.02 3.65 11.45
C GLN A 68 -2.52 3.78 11.18
N ALA A 69 -2.96 4.90 10.59
CA ALA A 69 -4.38 5.11 10.28
C ALA A 69 -4.86 4.15 9.19
N GLU A 70 -4.09 3.99 8.11
CA GLU A 70 -4.45 3.14 6.97
C GLU A 70 -4.36 1.64 7.28
N ALA A 71 -3.58 1.24 8.28
CA ALA A 71 -3.55 -0.14 8.77
C ALA A 71 -4.87 -0.56 9.46
N ARG A 72 -5.71 0.40 9.86
CA ARG A 72 -7.03 0.16 10.43
C ARG A 72 -8.06 0.03 9.33
N ALA A 73 -7.98 -1.05 8.57
CA ALA A 73 -8.88 -1.32 7.45
C ALA A 73 -10.37 -1.35 7.87
N LEU A 74 -11.25 -1.19 6.88
CA LEU A 74 -12.71 -1.28 7.04
C LEU A 74 -13.16 -2.61 7.66
N ASP A 75 -12.39 -3.67 7.45
CA ASP A 75 -12.53 -4.96 8.13
C ASP A 75 -11.16 -5.38 8.71
N ALA A 76 -11.03 -5.29 10.03
CA ALA A 76 -9.78 -5.61 10.73
C ALA A 76 -9.35 -7.08 10.65
N LYS A 77 -10.18 -7.97 10.11
CA LYS A 77 -9.85 -9.39 9.91
C LYS A 77 -9.14 -9.64 8.58
N LYS A 78 -9.15 -8.66 7.68
CA LYS A 78 -8.56 -8.80 6.34
C LYS A 78 -7.17 -8.18 6.29
N PRO A 79 -6.25 -8.80 5.54
CA PRO A 79 -4.90 -8.28 5.40
C PRO A 79 -4.87 -6.93 4.67
N VAL A 80 -3.94 -6.09 5.08
CA VAL A 80 -3.66 -4.80 4.45
C VAL A 80 -2.28 -4.83 3.83
N TYR A 81 -2.18 -4.43 2.57
CA TYR A 81 -0.94 -4.29 1.83
C TYR A 81 -0.75 -2.82 1.43
N PHE A 82 0.41 -2.27 1.77
CA PHE A 82 0.72 -0.89 1.41
C PHE A 82 1.30 -0.80 0.01
N PHE A 83 0.68 0.03 -0.84
CA PHE A 83 1.27 0.43 -2.11
C PHE A 83 2.24 1.58 -1.88
N LEU A 84 3.51 1.33 -2.11
CA LEU A 84 4.58 2.31 -1.96
C LEU A 84 5.14 2.70 -3.32
N TRP A 85 5.42 3.97 -3.47
CA TRP A 85 6.03 4.55 -4.65
C TRP A 85 7.35 5.22 -4.27
N PRO A 86 8.52 4.80 -4.83
CA PRO A 86 9.82 5.31 -4.42
C PRO A 86 10.10 6.74 -4.93
N GLN A 87 9.07 7.48 -5.26
CA GLN A 87 9.14 8.88 -5.67
C GLN A 87 8.10 9.69 -4.92
N TYR A 88 8.31 11.01 -4.89
CA TYR A 88 7.31 11.92 -4.38
C TYR A 88 6.14 12.03 -5.37
N HIS A 89 4.93 12.02 -4.82
CA HIS A 89 3.70 12.15 -5.59
C HIS A 89 3.69 13.47 -6.40
N VAL A 90 2.98 13.48 -7.52
CA VAL A 90 2.88 14.66 -8.42
C VAL A 90 2.34 15.91 -7.74
N GLY A 91 1.59 15.77 -6.64
CA GLY A 91 1.13 16.87 -5.80
C GLY A 91 2.16 17.41 -4.78
N SER A 92 3.37 16.83 -4.76
CA SER A 92 4.46 17.27 -3.87
C SER A 92 5.28 18.38 -4.51
N ALA A 93 5.88 19.25 -3.69
CA ALA A 93 6.91 20.21 -4.14
C ALA A 93 8.15 19.52 -4.75
N ARG A 94 8.34 18.22 -4.49
CA ARG A 94 9.42 17.38 -5.03
C ARG A 94 8.91 16.37 -6.07
N ALA A 95 7.81 16.67 -6.74
CA ALA A 95 7.13 15.77 -7.68
C ALA A 95 8.11 14.96 -8.53
N LEU A 96 7.92 13.63 -8.54
CA LEU A 96 8.65 12.65 -9.32
C LEU A 96 10.16 12.49 -8.99
N ARG A 97 10.69 13.23 -8.00
CA ARG A 97 12.05 12.96 -7.50
C ARG A 97 12.04 11.68 -6.67
N TYR A 98 13.11 10.92 -6.76
CA TYR A 98 13.27 9.74 -5.92
C TYR A 98 13.38 10.12 -4.45
N VAL A 99 12.75 9.30 -3.61
CA VAL A 99 12.86 9.37 -2.16
C VAL A 99 14.29 8.98 -1.76
N ILE A 100 14.88 9.68 -0.81
CA ILE A 100 16.22 9.35 -0.30
C ILE A 100 16.20 8.00 0.43
N GLY A 101 17.28 7.24 0.31
CA GLY A 101 17.36 5.86 0.80
C GLY A 101 17.00 5.67 2.27
N ASP A 102 17.44 6.58 3.15
CA ASP A 102 17.14 6.50 4.59
C ASP A 102 15.66 6.75 4.92
N TYR A 103 15.01 7.65 4.18
CA TYR A 103 13.58 7.86 4.35
C TYR A 103 12.78 6.70 3.77
N TRP A 104 13.23 6.13 2.64
CA TRP A 104 12.64 4.95 2.05
C TRP A 104 12.76 3.73 2.97
N ARG A 105 13.93 3.50 3.57
CA ARG A 105 14.12 2.45 4.58
C ARG A 105 13.16 2.60 5.74
N PHE A 106 13.02 3.80 6.28
CA PHE A 106 12.04 4.08 7.32
C PHE A 106 10.62 3.68 6.90
N GLN A 107 10.20 3.98 5.67
CA GLN A 107 8.89 3.60 5.16
C GLN A 107 8.70 2.09 5.06
N LEU A 108 9.69 1.36 4.59
CA LEU A 108 9.65 -0.09 4.50
C LEU A 108 9.54 -0.73 5.90
N GLU A 109 10.34 -0.29 6.86
CA GLU A 109 10.30 -0.81 8.24
C GLU A 109 8.99 -0.45 8.95
N THR A 110 8.48 0.75 8.78
CA THR A 110 7.18 1.15 9.31
C THR A 110 6.04 0.33 8.66
N SER A 111 6.13 0.08 7.35
CA SER A 111 5.17 -0.80 6.67
C SER A 111 5.19 -2.22 7.21
N ARG A 112 6.37 -2.76 7.50
CA ARG A 112 6.51 -4.07 8.16
C ARG A 112 5.82 -4.13 9.52
N HIS A 113 5.79 -3.01 10.23
CA HIS A 113 5.15 -2.93 11.54
C HIS A 113 3.62 -2.88 11.45
N TYR A 114 3.06 -2.16 10.48
CA TYR A 114 1.62 -1.89 10.40
C TYR A 114 0.85 -2.71 9.36
N ALA A 115 1.51 -3.23 8.34
CA ALA A 115 0.87 -3.92 7.23
C ALA A 115 1.30 -5.38 7.10
N ASN A 116 0.51 -6.16 6.40
CA ASN A 116 0.82 -7.56 6.09
C ASN A 116 1.84 -7.70 4.96
N GLY A 117 2.10 -6.64 4.21
CA GLY A 117 3.10 -6.60 3.16
C GLY A 117 3.13 -5.29 2.42
N VAL A 118 4.05 -5.19 1.46
CA VAL A 118 4.20 -4.02 0.60
C VAL A 118 4.16 -4.42 -0.86
N VAL A 119 3.57 -3.55 -1.68
CA VAL A 119 3.61 -3.60 -3.13
C VAL A 119 4.36 -2.37 -3.61
N LEU A 120 5.46 -2.59 -4.31
CA LEU A 120 6.22 -1.50 -4.92
C LEU A 120 5.70 -1.28 -6.33
N TRP A 121 5.37 -0.06 -6.66
CA TRP A 121 4.93 0.28 -7.99
C TRP A 121 5.59 1.58 -8.48
N GLY A 122 5.53 1.81 -9.76
CA GLY A 122 5.98 3.03 -10.39
C GLY A 122 5.39 3.13 -11.78
N PRO A 123 5.33 4.31 -12.37
CA PRO A 123 4.86 4.46 -13.74
C PRO A 123 5.81 3.74 -14.71
N ASP A 124 5.24 3.16 -15.74
CA ASP A 124 5.87 2.36 -16.78
C ASP A 124 6.89 3.08 -17.67
N LYS A 125 7.01 4.41 -17.51
CA LYS A 125 7.88 5.27 -18.33
C LYS A 125 9.25 5.55 -17.73
N TYR A 126 9.63 4.86 -16.64
CA TYR A 126 10.94 5.10 -16.01
C TYR A 126 12.04 4.26 -16.60
N VAL A 127 13.17 4.93 -16.84
CA VAL A 127 14.43 4.24 -16.99
C VAL A 127 14.84 3.72 -15.61
N TRP A 128 14.95 2.41 -15.48
CA TRP A 128 15.43 1.77 -14.27
C TRP A 128 16.86 2.24 -13.94
N ASP A 129 17.08 2.68 -12.71
CA ASP A 129 18.41 2.97 -12.20
C ASP A 129 18.62 2.26 -10.86
N ASP A 130 19.42 1.20 -10.87
CA ASP A 130 19.75 0.38 -9.71
C ASP A 130 20.76 1.03 -8.74
N ARG A 131 21.35 2.17 -9.12
CA ARG A 131 22.26 2.96 -8.28
C ARG A 131 21.53 3.88 -7.32
N THR A 132 20.21 3.95 -7.40
CA THR A 132 19.41 4.81 -6.53
C THR A 132 19.37 4.28 -5.09
N GLY A 133 19.41 5.20 -4.12
CA GLY A 133 19.42 4.83 -2.69
C GLY A 133 18.17 4.07 -2.25
N TRP A 134 17.02 4.33 -2.88
CA TRP A 134 15.79 3.61 -2.57
C TRP A 134 15.88 2.12 -2.94
N TRP A 135 16.55 1.79 -4.07
CA TRP A 135 16.70 0.40 -4.49
C TRP A 135 17.64 -0.37 -3.57
N ALA A 136 18.78 0.21 -3.20
CA ALA A 136 19.68 -0.39 -2.22
C ALA A 136 18.99 -0.66 -0.88
N ALA A 137 18.18 0.29 -0.39
CA ALA A 137 17.38 0.10 0.81
C ALA A 137 16.31 -0.99 0.66
N THR A 138 15.69 -1.12 -0.52
CA THR A 138 14.73 -2.20 -0.82
C THR A 138 15.40 -3.57 -0.79
N GLN A 139 16.58 -3.71 -1.40
CA GLN A 139 17.33 -4.97 -1.38
C GLN A 139 17.73 -5.38 0.04
N GLN A 140 18.24 -4.44 0.85
CA GLN A 140 18.58 -4.70 2.25
C GLN A 140 17.36 -5.12 3.08
N PHE A 141 16.23 -4.45 2.87
CA PHE A 141 14.97 -4.81 3.52
C PHE A 141 14.51 -6.22 3.14
N ALA A 142 14.51 -6.55 1.86
CA ALA A 142 14.13 -7.88 1.38
C ALA A 142 15.04 -8.98 1.96
N ALA A 143 16.36 -8.74 2.00
CA ALA A 143 17.31 -9.66 2.64
C ALA A 143 17.03 -9.86 4.14
N SER A 144 16.66 -8.79 4.87
CA SER A 144 16.29 -8.88 6.28
C SER A 144 15.03 -9.74 6.52
N LEU A 145 14.07 -9.70 5.60
CA LEU A 145 12.87 -10.54 5.68
C LEU A 145 13.19 -12.02 5.43
N GLN A 146 14.10 -12.32 4.52
CA GLN A 146 14.56 -13.69 4.26
C GLN A 146 15.30 -14.26 5.46
N ALA A 147 16.25 -13.50 6.04
CA ALA A 147 16.98 -13.91 7.23
C ALA A 147 16.07 -14.15 8.44
N ALA A 148 14.98 -13.41 8.57
CA ALA A 148 14.00 -13.62 9.64
C ALA A 148 13.15 -14.89 9.46
N LYS A 149 13.02 -15.41 8.23
CA LYS A 149 12.30 -16.66 7.94
C LYS A 149 13.16 -17.90 8.14
N ASP A 150 14.48 -17.78 7.99
CA ASP A 150 15.46 -18.88 8.13
C ASP A 150 16.49 -18.56 9.24
N PRO A 151 16.10 -18.53 10.53
CA PRO A 151 17.02 -18.13 11.61
C PRO A 151 18.13 -19.14 11.92
N GLY A 152 18.28 -20.19 11.14
CA GLY A 152 19.21 -21.31 11.38
C GLY A 152 20.08 -21.72 10.19
N ARG A 153 20.20 -20.88 9.14
CA ARG A 153 21.19 -21.09 8.08
C ARG A 153 22.43 -20.28 8.28
#